data_714c27ec29561c75d9337e7760dca37b
#
_entry.id   714c27ec29561c75d9337e7760dca37b
#
_cell.length_a   1.000
_cell.length_b   1.000
_cell.length_c   1.000
_cell.angle_alpha   90.00
_cell.angle_beta   90.00
_cell.angle_gamma   90.00
#
_symmetry.space_group_name_H-M   'P 1'
#
loop_
_entity.id
_entity.type
_entity.pdbx_description
1 polymer ?
#
loop_
_entity_poly.entity_id
_entity_poly.type
_entity_poly.pdbx_seq_one_letter_code
_entity_poly.pdbx_strand_id
1 'polypeptide(L)'
;MYKALYPFPQSREEICEHSHGKYLFPQQVAGISQLLDNRIIKRIHELVAEGVKEIGEMKRHLKIFVKEVMFRGEQLPQHTNRCFFPRASDLRTHMYRATIKNRISRIDQANVQMKINEWTRVYNEDSFFFRPHSDQEEQKV
;
A
#
# COMPACT_ATOMS: atom_id res chain seq x y z
N MET A 1 -9.50 16.06 41.19
CA MET A 1 -10.09 14.88 40.52
C MET A 1 -10.82 15.33 39.26
N TYR A 2 -10.12 15.49 38.14
CA TYR A 2 -10.73 15.84 36.84
C TYR A 2 -10.58 14.70 35.89
N LYS A 3 -11.64 13.91 35.67
CA LYS A 3 -11.75 12.98 34.57
C LYS A 3 -12.13 13.75 33.31
N ALA A 4 -11.20 14.04 32.44
CA ALA A 4 -11.48 14.50 31.10
C ALA A 4 -11.95 13.28 30.29
N LEU A 5 -13.24 13.15 30.09
CA LEU A 5 -13.88 12.25 29.17
C LEU A 5 -13.72 12.82 27.73
N TYR A 6 -12.68 12.41 27.02
CA TYR A 6 -12.67 12.51 25.58
C TYR A 6 -13.11 11.15 25.03
N PRO A 7 -14.24 11.07 24.33
CA PRO A 7 -14.61 9.83 23.66
C PRO A 7 -13.62 9.56 22.52
N PHE A 8 -12.90 8.46 22.62
CA PHE A 8 -12.12 7.94 21.50
C PHE A 8 -13.09 7.53 20.37
N PRO A 9 -12.87 7.96 19.13
CA PRO A 9 -13.68 7.49 18.00
C PRO A 9 -13.44 5.98 17.81
N GLN A 10 -14.52 5.20 17.86
CA GLN A 10 -14.48 3.73 17.91
C GLN A 10 -14.29 3.06 16.56
N SER A 11 -14.29 3.78 15.44
CA SER A 11 -14.10 3.17 14.13
C SER A 11 -13.06 3.92 13.27
N ARG A 12 -12.25 3.13 12.59
CA ARG A 12 -11.18 3.56 11.68
C ARG A 12 -11.70 4.32 10.45
N GLU A 13 -12.98 4.20 10.16
CA GLU A 13 -13.66 4.75 8.98
C GLU A 13 -14.11 6.20 9.20
N GLU A 14 -14.45 6.57 10.44
CA GLU A 14 -14.96 7.91 10.75
C GLU A 14 -13.95 9.05 10.59
N ILE A 15 -12.63 8.73 10.64
CA ILE A 15 -11.57 9.76 10.64
C ILE A 15 -11.34 10.35 9.23
N CYS A 16 -11.62 9.58 8.16
CA CYS A 16 -11.42 10.05 6.79
C CYS A 16 -12.71 10.54 6.10
N GLU A 17 -13.89 10.04 6.48
CA GLU A 17 -15.15 10.49 5.89
C GLU A 17 -15.52 11.95 6.24
N HIS A 18 -15.05 12.46 7.37
CA HIS A 18 -15.33 13.84 7.81
C HIS A 18 -14.52 14.91 7.07
N SER A 19 -13.60 14.56 6.20
CA SER A 19 -12.77 15.53 5.45
C SER A 19 -13.50 16.16 4.25
N HIS A 20 -14.72 15.73 3.91
CA HIS A 20 -15.52 16.29 2.81
C HIS A 20 -16.42 17.46 3.23
N GLY A 21 -16.50 17.77 4.50
CA GLY A 21 -17.31 18.87 5.02
C GLY A 21 -16.48 19.84 5.84
N LYS A 22 -16.10 20.98 5.27
CA LYS A 22 -15.82 22.31 5.87
C LYS A 22 -15.23 22.38 7.30
N TYR A 23 -14.56 21.39 7.82
CA TYR A 23 -13.84 21.51 9.08
C TYR A 23 -12.37 21.84 8.81
N LEU A 24 -12.04 23.13 8.96
CA LEU A 24 -10.68 23.59 9.22
C LEU A 24 -10.20 22.89 10.50
N PHE A 25 -9.51 21.77 10.34
CA PHE A 25 -8.75 21.21 11.45
C PHE A 25 -7.72 22.26 11.88
N PRO A 26 -7.72 22.68 13.16
CA PRO A 26 -6.67 23.55 13.64
C PRO A 26 -5.32 22.88 13.37
N GLN A 27 -4.41 23.60 12.75
CA GLN A 27 -3.06 23.14 12.36
C GLN A 27 -2.18 22.73 13.55
N GLN A 28 -2.71 22.58 14.74
CA GLN A 28 -1.97 22.42 15.99
C GLN A 28 -1.98 21.03 16.60
N VAL A 29 -2.49 20.02 15.94
CA VAL A 29 -2.29 18.65 16.40
C VAL A 29 -1.06 18.06 15.72
N ALA A 30 0.07 18.72 15.92
CA ALA A 30 1.39 18.18 15.64
C ALA A 30 1.61 16.94 16.49
N GLY A 31 1.38 15.76 15.94
CA GLY A 31 1.60 14.48 16.63
C GLY A 31 0.53 13.41 16.42
N ILE A 32 -0.67 13.75 16.00
CA ILE A 32 -1.65 12.73 15.63
C ILE A 32 -1.23 12.14 14.29
N SER A 33 -0.99 10.84 14.29
CA SER A 33 -0.70 10.08 13.08
C SER A 33 -1.94 10.11 12.19
N GLN A 34 -1.95 10.99 11.19
CA GLN A 34 -3.03 11.02 10.20
C GLN A 34 -2.97 9.69 9.41
N LEU A 35 -4.06 8.95 9.45
CA LEU A 35 -4.21 7.73 8.67
C LEU A 35 -4.35 8.09 7.19
N LEU A 36 -3.77 7.25 6.34
CA LEU A 36 -3.94 7.36 4.89
C LEU A 36 -5.38 7.04 4.49
N ASP A 37 -5.92 7.79 3.54
CA ASP A 37 -7.21 7.47 2.91
C ASP A 37 -7.15 6.09 2.25
N ASN A 38 -8.20 5.29 2.42
CA ASN A 38 -8.27 3.92 1.89
C ASN A 38 -8.14 3.89 0.35
N ARG A 39 -8.60 4.92 -0.35
CA ARG A 39 -8.45 5.05 -1.81
C ARG A 39 -6.98 5.21 -2.20
N ILE A 40 -6.20 5.95 -1.41
CA ILE A 40 -4.75 6.09 -1.60
C ILE A 40 -4.05 4.76 -1.37
N ILE A 41 -4.40 4.03 -0.29
CA ILE A 41 -3.83 2.71 0.01
C ILE A 41 -4.12 1.74 -1.13
N LYS A 42 -5.36 1.70 -1.61
CA LYS A 42 -5.78 0.86 -2.74
C LYS A 42 -4.97 1.19 -3.99
N ARG A 43 -4.82 2.49 -4.32
CA ARG A 43 -4.05 2.93 -5.49
C ARG A 43 -2.57 2.57 -5.38
N ILE A 44 -1.97 2.64 -4.19
CA ILE A 44 -0.59 2.17 -3.96
C ILE A 44 -0.47 0.67 -4.31
N HIS A 45 -1.43 -0.15 -3.86
CA HIS A 45 -1.41 -1.59 -4.14
C HIS A 45 -1.55 -1.89 -5.63
N GLU A 46 -2.41 -1.16 -6.34
CA GLU A 46 -2.58 -1.27 -7.80
C GLU A 46 -1.28 -0.92 -8.52
N LEU A 47 -0.67 0.23 -8.19
CA LEU A 47 0.58 0.68 -8.79
C LEU A 47 1.75 -0.29 -8.53
N VAL A 48 1.81 -0.90 -7.36
CA VAL A 48 2.80 -1.96 -7.08
C VAL A 48 2.56 -3.19 -7.96
N ALA A 49 1.31 -3.58 -8.18
CA ALA A 49 0.96 -4.67 -9.09
C ALA A 49 1.27 -4.32 -10.56
N GLU A 50 1.13 -3.05 -10.95
CA GLU A 50 1.55 -2.51 -12.25
C GLU A 50 3.10 -2.45 -12.40
N GLY A 51 3.87 -2.67 -11.32
CA GLY A 51 5.32 -2.74 -11.34
C GLY A 51 6.05 -1.49 -10.85
N VAL A 52 5.36 -0.50 -10.29
CA VAL A 52 5.97 0.71 -9.72
C VAL A 52 6.72 0.36 -8.44
N LYS A 53 8.05 0.52 -8.45
CA LYS A 53 8.95 0.19 -7.33
C LYS A 53 9.58 1.42 -6.67
N GLU A 54 9.69 2.52 -7.42
CA GLU A 54 10.36 3.72 -6.97
C GLU A 54 9.41 4.66 -6.21
N ILE A 55 9.87 5.15 -5.04
CA ILE A 55 9.08 6.05 -4.18
C ILE A 55 8.78 7.38 -4.87
N GLY A 56 9.74 7.88 -5.65
CA GLY A 56 9.58 9.13 -6.40
C GLY A 56 8.48 9.01 -7.46
N GLU A 57 8.47 7.91 -8.17
CA GLU A 57 7.46 7.58 -9.18
C GLU A 57 6.09 7.37 -8.54
N MET A 58 6.02 6.59 -7.46
CA MET A 58 4.81 6.40 -6.67
C MET A 58 4.18 7.73 -6.25
N LYS A 59 4.99 8.67 -5.72
CA LYS A 59 4.51 10.01 -5.35
C LYS A 59 3.93 10.78 -6.54
N ARG A 60 4.54 10.70 -7.71
CA ARG A 60 4.04 11.36 -8.93
C ARG A 60 2.68 10.82 -9.32
N HIS A 61 2.53 9.48 -9.37
CA HIS A 61 1.26 8.83 -9.69
C HIS A 61 0.16 9.18 -8.68
N LEU A 62 0.46 9.15 -7.38
CA LEU A 62 -0.51 9.51 -6.36
C LEU A 62 -0.92 10.99 -6.44
N LYS A 63 0.01 11.90 -6.73
CA LYS A 63 -0.30 13.33 -6.92
C LYS A 63 -1.28 13.54 -8.06
N ILE A 64 -1.07 12.85 -9.18
CA ILE A 64 -1.99 12.88 -10.33
C ILE A 64 -3.35 12.30 -9.95
N PHE A 65 -3.35 11.13 -9.29
CA PHE A 65 -4.58 10.46 -8.84
C PHE A 65 -5.41 11.34 -7.89
N VAL A 66 -4.77 12.00 -6.92
CA VAL A 66 -5.44 12.93 -6.01
C VAL A 66 -6.06 14.08 -6.80
N LYS A 67 -5.31 14.69 -7.72
CA LYS A 67 -5.76 15.85 -8.48
C LYS A 67 -6.89 15.51 -9.47
N GLU A 68 -6.72 14.46 -10.25
CA GLU A 68 -7.57 14.18 -11.41
C GLU A 68 -8.76 13.26 -11.08
N VAL A 69 -8.64 12.44 -10.02
CA VAL A 69 -9.65 11.44 -9.69
C VAL A 69 -10.39 11.80 -8.40
N MET A 70 -9.63 12.12 -7.33
CA MET A 70 -10.25 12.33 -6.02
C MET A 70 -10.87 13.71 -5.85
N PHE A 71 -10.23 14.75 -6.39
CA PHE A 71 -10.63 16.17 -6.25
C PHE A 71 -10.80 16.87 -7.60
N ARG A 72 -11.34 16.14 -8.58
CA ARG A 72 -11.58 16.67 -9.90
C ARG A 72 -12.60 17.84 -9.87
N GLY A 73 -12.10 19.06 -10.11
CA GLY A 73 -12.94 20.26 -10.06
C GLY A 73 -13.21 20.81 -8.66
N GLU A 74 -12.67 20.21 -7.63
CA GLU A 74 -12.75 20.68 -6.25
C GLU A 74 -11.43 21.31 -5.79
N GLN A 75 -11.49 22.01 -4.65
CA GLN A 75 -10.27 22.56 -4.05
C GLN A 75 -9.35 21.44 -3.56
N LEU A 76 -8.12 21.43 -4.08
CA LEU A 76 -7.11 20.45 -3.65
C LEU A 76 -6.74 20.61 -2.19
N PRO A 77 -6.61 19.51 -1.44
CA PRO A 77 -6.10 19.53 -0.09
C PRO A 77 -4.66 20.03 -0.05
N GLN A 78 -4.24 20.60 1.08
CA GLN A 78 -2.87 21.03 1.26
C GLN A 78 -1.90 19.85 1.15
N HIS A 79 -0.72 20.06 0.56
CA HIS A 79 0.33 19.03 0.44
C HIS A 79 0.85 18.50 1.78
N THR A 80 0.61 19.23 2.87
CA THR A 80 0.90 18.81 4.24
C THR A 80 -0.09 17.78 4.78
N ASN A 81 -1.25 17.64 4.14
CA ASN A 81 -2.26 16.67 4.55
C ASN A 81 -1.81 15.24 4.18
N ARG A 82 -1.37 14.49 5.19
CA ARG A 82 -0.82 13.14 5.05
C ARG A 82 -1.85 12.10 4.61
N CYS A 83 -3.14 12.35 4.82
CA CYS A 83 -4.19 11.44 4.33
C CYS A 83 -4.10 11.23 2.81
N PHE A 84 -3.79 12.31 2.07
CA PHE A 84 -3.74 12.30 0.60
C PHE A 84 -2.31 12.36 0.04
N PHE A 85 -1.37 12.95 0.79
CA PHE A 85 0.03 13.10 0.39
C PHE A 85 0.96 12.36 1.39
N PRO A 86 1.07 11.02 1.28
CA PRO A 86 1.84 10.21 2.21
C PRO A 86 3.33 10.55 2.19
N ARG A 87 3.97 10.40 3.35
CA ARG A 87 5.42 10.50 3.47
C ARG A 87 6.10 9.28 2.84
N ALA A 88 7.40 9.40 2.58
CA ALA A 88 8.18 8.29 2.03
C ALA A 88 8.16 7.04 2.93
N SER A 89 8.11 7.21 4.26
CA SER A 89 7.98 6.13 5.22
C SER A 89 6.67 5.35 5.06
N ASP A 90 5.56 6.10 4.90
CA ASP A 90 4.24 5.51 4.74
C ASP A 90 4.17 4.71 3.43
N LEU A 91 4.70 5.30 2.35
CA LEU A 91 4.79 4.64 1.05
C LEU A 91 5.60 3.35 1.12
N ARG A 92 6.81 3.37 1.72
CA ARG A 92 7.62 2.15 1.89
C ARG A 92 6.83 1.05 2.59
N THR A 93 6.13 1.40 3.67
CA THR A 93 5.34 0.44 4.45
C THR A 93 4.21 -0.17 3.62
N HIS A 94 3.44 0.65 2.89
CA HIS A 94 2.32 0.15 2.08
C HIS A 94 2.79 -0.60 0.83
N MET A 95 3.84 -0.13 0.15
CA MET A 95 4.46 -0.82 -0.98
C MET A 95 4.99 -2.20 -0.55
N TYR A 96 5.69 -2.27 0.58
CA TYR A 96 6.16 -3.54 1.13
C TYR A 96 5.00 -4.50 1.44
N ARG A 97 3.95 -4.02 2.09
CA ARG A 97 2.74 -4.82 2.37
C ARG A 97 2.07 -5.31 1.09
N ALA A 98 1.98 -4.47 0.06
CA ALA A 98 1.44 -4.85 -1.23
C ALA A 98 2.28 -5.94 -1.90
N THR A 99 3.62 -5.80 -1.86
CA THR A 99 4.54 -6.81 -2.39
C THR A 99 4.39 -8.16 -1.69
N ILE A 100 4.30 -8.16 -0.34
CA ILE A 100 4.11 -9.40 0.43
C ILE A 100 2.76 -10.04 0.12
N LYS A 101 1.70 -9.23 0.03
CA LYS A 101 0.35 -9.74 -0.28
C LYS A 101 0.29 -10.44 -1.64
N ASN A 102 1.09 -9.99 -2.59
CA ASN A 102 1.16 -10.56 -3.93
C ASN A 102 2.11 -11.77 -4.04
N ARG A 103 2.82 -12.10 -2.96
CA ARG A 103 3.66 -13.32 -2.93
C ARG A 103 2.77 -14.55 -2.76
N ILE A 104 3.04 -15.55 -3.56
CA ILE A 104 2.35 -16.84 -3.51
C ILE A 104 2.79 -17.63 -2.26
N SER A 105 4.08 -17.53 -1.92
CA SER A 105 4.69 -18.21 -0.77
C SER A 105 5.76 -17.32 -0.12
N ARG A 106 6.13 -17.65 1.13
CA ARG A 106 7.29 -17.07 1.81
C ARG A 106 8.63 -17.60 1.24
N ILE A 107 8.59 -18.77 0.64
CA ILE A 107 9.77 -19.44 0.06
C ILE A 107 9.88 -19.01 -1.40
N ASP A 108 10.96 -18.31 -1.76
CA ASP A 108 11.16 -17.78 -3.10
C ASP A 108 11.20 -18.91 -4.17
N GLN A 109 11.73 -20.07 -3.83
CA GLN A 109 11.75 -21.23 -4.71
C GLN A 109 10.35 -21.75 -5.05
N ALA A 110 9.43 -21.78 -4.05
CA ALA A 110 8.05 -22.16 -4.30
C ALA A 110 7.34 -21.15 -5.20
N ASN A 111 7.66 -19.86 -5.06
CA ASN A 111 7.14 -18.82 -5.95
C ASN A 111 7.62 -19.00 -7.39
N VAL A 112 8.91 -19.31 -7.58
CA VAL A 112 9.50 -19.58 -8.89
C VAL A 112 8.86 -20.82 -9.52
N GLN A 113 8.74 -21.92 -8.78
CA GLN A 113 8.11 -23.16 -9.27
C GLN A 113 6.68 -22.91 -9.74
N MET A 114 5.88 -22.17 -8.96
CA MET A 114 4.49 -21.85 -9.34
C MET A 114 4.44 -20.98 -10.60
N LYS A 115 5.34 -19.98 -10.72
CA LYS A 115 5.43 -19.15 -11.92
C LYS A 115 5.86 -19.94 -13.15
N ILE A 116 6.79 -20.84 -13.03
CA ILE A 116 7.19 -21.73 -14.13
C ILE A 116 6.00 -22.60 -14.55
N ASN A 117 5.27 -23.19 -13.61
CA ASN A 117 4.10 -23.99 -13.92
C ASN A 117 3.00 -23.17 -14.63
N GLU A 118 2.81 -21.91 -14.25
CA GLU A 118 1.91 -20.98 -14.92
C GLU A 118 2.37 -20.70 -16.35
N TRP A 119 3.65 -20.36 -16.53
CA TRP A 119 4.23 -20.07 -17.85
C TRP A 119 4.23 -21.28 -18.78
N THR A 120 4.55 -22.47 -18.30
CA THR A 120 4.48 -23.70 -19.07
C THR A 120 3.06 -23.99 -19.59
N ARG A 121 2.03 -23.58 -18.85
CA ARG A 121 0.63 -23.71 -19.31
C ARG A 121 0.28 -22.70 -20.41
N VAL A 122 0.86 -21.49 -20.34
CA VAL A 122 0.57 -20.40 -21.27
C VAL A 122 1.43 -20.50 -22.53
N TYR A 123 2.70 -20.91 -22.38
CA TYR A 123 3.72 -20.96 -23.42
C TYR A 123 4.21 -22.40 -23.59
N ASN A 124 3.42 -23.22 -24.27
CA ASN A 124 3.74 -24.66 -24.46
C ASN A 124 5.01 -24.95 -25.28
N GLU A 125 5.46 -23.95 -26.04
CA GLU A 125 6.66 -24.07 -26.88
C GLU A 125 7.95 -23.72 -26.14
N ASP A 126 7.85 -23.04 -25.00
CA ASP A 126 9.00 -22.63 -24.22
C ASP A 126 9.39 -23.72 -23.21
N SER A 127 10.69 -24.05 -23.17
CA SER A 127 11.22 -24.98 -22.18
C SER A 127 11.82 -24.22 -21.00
N PHE A 128 11.27 -24.44 -19.81
CA PHE A 128 11.79 -23.88 -18.58
C PHE A 128 12.51 -24.96 -17.78
N PHE A 129 13.78 -24.73 -17.45
CA PHE A 129 14.53 -25.61 -16.58
C PHE A 129 14.61 -25.00 -15.18
N PHE A 130 14.03 -25.70 -14.21
CA PHE A 130 14.12 -25.33 -12.79
C PHE A 130 14.44 -26.56 -11.95
N ARG A 131 15.45 -26.45 -11.09
CA ARG A 131 15.80 -27.51 -10.15
C ARG A 131 15.18 -27.17 -8.80
N PRO A 132 14.13 -27.87 -8.36
CA PRO A 132 13.54 -27.64 -7.05
C PRO A 132 14.55 -28.01 -5.95
N HIS A 133 14.52 -27.24 -4.86
CA HIS A 133 15.29 -27.61 -3.65
C HIS A 133 14.66 -28.85 -3.04
N SER A 134 15.46 -29.88 -2.80
CA SER A 134 15.00 -31.08 -2.09
C SER A 134 15.11 -30.82 -0.59
N ASP A 135 14.02 -30.84 0.12
CA ASP A 135 13.94 -30.67 1.59
C ASP A 135 14.64 -31.82 2.38
N GLN A 136 15.39 -32.70 1.68
CA GLN A 136 16.00 -33.87 2.31
C GLN A 136 17.35 -33.60 3.00
N GLU A 137 17.90 -32.39 2.91
CA GLU A 137 19.21 -32.10 3.53
C GLU A 137 19.14 -31.51 4.95
N GLU A 138 17.99 -31.13 5.45
CA GLU A 138 17.87 -30.55 6.81
C GLU A 138 17.65 -31.57 7.94
N GLN A 139 17.66 -32.88 7.66
CA GLN A 139 17.48 -33.91 8.72
C GLN A 139 18.80 -34.64 9.12
N LYS A 140 19.95 -34.05 8.83
CA LYS A 140 21.22 -34.57 9.31
C LYS A 140 22.01 -33.50 10.05
N VAL A 141 21.60 -33.16 11.28
CA VAL A 141 22.50 -32.71 12.38
C VAL A 141 21.94 -33.23 13.67
#